data_94ec3e0b967d1b9e0fc4084c9fb1db45
#
_entry.id   94ec3e0b967d1b9e0fc4084c9fb1db45
#
_cell.length_a   1.000
_cell.length_b   1.000
_cell.length_c   1.000
_cell.angle_alpha   90.00
_cell.angle_beta   90.00
_cell.angle_gamma   90.00
#
_symmetry.space_group_name_H-M   'P 1'
#
loop_
_entity.id
_entity.type
_entity.pdbx_description
1 polymer ?
#
loop_
_entity_poly.entity_id
_entity_poly.type
_entity_poly.pdbx_seq_one_letter_code
_entity_poly.pdbx_strand_id
1 'polypeptide(L)'
;MNYPPIANLNENTTIIIPGVVNQGNPNLTSNNEYGAFLRINHYSSWLQGQLTFFGVYTDSPMSVYYEWRTIQEQKYLVQTYENSNYQWWYGMGYALNIKPFKSELLNIGLYGSLERYSMSSGIIGKHNQWRIPLTYQINVRKGKWGASYIGNIVAKEPRGPYNYWDESASNLSVYYQLGNWRITATGYWLLNDAKYKFETIDNPILSRKEWYTIKDNNRMVSIGVSWNFFSGKKKDIQKHINNRDGDSGAFK
;
A
#
# COMPACT_ATOMS: atom_id res chain seq x y z
N MET A 1 -17.54 -9.71 9.46
CA MET A 1 -18.46 -8.60 9.77
C MET A 1 -17.65 -7.47 10.38
N ASN A 2 -17.74 -6.28 9.81
CA ASN A 2 -17.04 -5.09 10.30
C ASN A 2 -18.06 -4.11 10.86
N TYR A 3 -17.84 -3.65 12.08
CA TYR A 3 -18.73 -2.71 12.77
C TYR A 3 -18.27 -1.26 12.54
N PRO A 4 -19.20 -0.30 12.42
CA PRO A 4 -18.83 1.10 12.35
C PRO A 4 -18.06 1.55 13.61
N PRO A 5 -16.99 2.34 13.47
CA PRO A 5 -16.34 2.96 14.62
C PRO A 5 -17.31 3.83 15.40
N ILE A 6 -17.22 3.84 16.74
CA ILE A 6 -18.10 4.62 17.60
C ILE A 6 -18.07 6.12 17.25
N ALA A 7 -16.91 6.63 16.86
CA ALA A 7 -16.77 8.02 16.41
C ALA A 7 -17.66 8.38 15.21
N ASN A 8 -17.92 7.41 14.33
CA ASN A 8 -18.75 7.60 13.14
C ASN A 8 -20.25 7.45 13.41
N LEU A 9 -20.61 6.91 14.58
CA LEU A 9 -21.99 6.82 15.06
C LEU A 9 -22.42 8.03 15.89
N ASN A 10 -21.48 8.84 16.34
CA ASN A 10 -21.73 9.95 17.24
C ASN A 10 -22.29 11.15 16.47
N GLU A 11 -23.52 11.56 16.81
CA GLU A 11 -24.21 12.70 16.22
C GLU A 11 -23.63 14.06 16.63
N ASN A 12 -22.69 14.11 17.55
CA ASN A 12 -22.07 15.36 17.96
C ASN A 12 -21.34 16.02 16.79
N THR A 13 -21.66 17.29 16.58
CA THR A 13 -21.06 18.09 15.53
C THR A 13 -19.69 18.61 15.98
N THR A 14 -18.66 18.33 15.18
CA THR A 14 -17.30 18.84 15.38
C THR A 14 -16.91 19.75 14.23
N ILE A 15 -16.38 20.92 14.52
CA ILE A 15 -15.91 21.85 13.48
C ILE A 15 -14.58 21.36 12.94
N ILE A 16 -14.50 21.12 11.63
CA ILE A 16 -13.24 20.78 10.93
C ILE A 16 -12.51 22.06 10.54
N ILE A 17 -13.22 22.95 9.86
CA ILE A 17 -12.80 24.31 9.48
C ILE A 17 -14.04 25.20 9.50
N PRO A 18 -13.91 26.54 9.52
CA PRO A 18 -15.06 27.42 9.40
C PRO A 18 -15.98 27.05 8.23
N GLY A 19 -17.25 26.82 8.51
CA GLY A 19 -18.26 26.41 7.52
C GLY A 19 -18.30 24.93 7.17
N VAL A 20 -17.38 24.09 7.68
CA VAL A 20 -17.36 22.64 7.48
C VAL A 20 -17.34 21.93 8.82
N VAL A 21 -18.30 21.05 9.01
CA VAL A 21 -18.45 20.27 10.24
C VAL A 21 -18.45 18.78 9.96
N ASN A 22 -17.99 17.98 10.91
CA ASN A 22 -18.14 16.54 10.90
C ASN A 22 -19.24 16.12 11.85
N GLN A 23 -20.11 15.24 11.39
CA GLN A 23 -21.18 14.66 12.19
C GLN A 23 -21.32 13.19 11.86
N GLY A 24 -21.30 12.33 12.86
CA GLY A 24 -21.52 10.90 12.67
C GLY A 24 -22.97 10.58 12.26
N ASN A 25 -23.19 9.34 11.88
CA ASN A 25 -24.51 8.83 11.52
C ASN A 25 -24.83 7.60 12.40
N PRO A 26 -25.75 7.69 13.35
CA PRO A 26 -26.12 6.59 14.23
C PRO A 26 -26.82 5.43 13.50
N ASN A 27 -27.31 5.68 12.28
CA ASN A 27 -28.00 4.67 11.47
C ASN A 27 -27.05 3.78 10.66
N LEU A 28 -25.73 3.93 10.83
CA LEU A 28 -24.77 3.07 10.18
C LEU A 28 -24.91 1.62 10.67
N THR A 29 -24.91 0.72 9.72
CA THR A 29 -24.95 -0.72 9.96
C THR A 29 -23.59 -1.35 9.76
N SER A 30 -23.39 -2.54 10.31
CA SER A 30 -22.23 -3.35 10.02
C SER A 30 -22.23 -3.79 8.56
N ASN A 31 -21.03 -4.00 7.99
CA ASN A 31 -20.87 -4.57 6.67
C ASN A 31 -20.29 -6.00 6.72
N ASN A 32 -20.52 -6.75 5.66
CA ASN A 32 -19.90 -8.05 5.45
C ASN A 32 -18.91 -7.94 4.30
N GLU A 33 -17.77 -8.58 4.48
CA GLU A 33 -16.75 -8.69 3.45
C GLU A 33 -16.54 -10.15 3.09
N TYR A 34 -16.55 -10.44 1.79
CA TYR A 34 -16.33 -11.75 1.21
C TYR A 34 -15.15 -11.68 0.26
N GLY A 35 -14.15 -12.51 0.48
CA GLY A 35 -12.96 -12.49 -0.34
C GLY A 35 -12.48 -13.87 -0.72
N ALA A 36 -11.90 -13.95 -1.92
CA ALA A 36 -11.19 -15.13 -2.39
C ALA A 36 -9.88 -14.71 -3.02
N PHE A 37 -8.87 -15.55 -2.89
CA PHE A 37 -7.59 -15.35 -3.55
C PHE A 37 -6.97 -16.67 -4.00
N LEU A 38 -6.26 -16.62 -5.12
CA LEU A 38 -5.43 -17.69 -5.65
C LEU A 38 -4.00 -17.18 -5.78
N ARG A 39 -3.05 -17.88 -5.20
CA ARG A 39 -1.63 -17.52 -5.26
C ARG A 39 -0.85 -18.60 -6.01
N ILE A 40 -0.07 -18.15 -7.00
CA ILE A 40 0.82 -18.98 -7.80
C ILE A 40 2.25 -18.50 -7.55
N ASN A 41 3.14 -19.42 -7.16
CA ASN A 41 4.55 -19.12 -6.95
C ASN A 41 5.39 -19.87 -7.97
N HIS A 42 6.41 -19.19 -8.48
CA HIS A 42 7.43 -19.76 -9.36
C HIS A 42 8.81 -19.51 -8.78
N TYR A 43 9.65 -20.54 -8.78
CA TYR A 43 11.04 -20.47 -8.30
C TYR A 43 11.99 -21.10 -9.30
N SER A 44 12.90 -20.30 -9.82
CA SER A 44 14.01 -20.76 -10.62
C SER A 44 15.29 -19.96 -10.30
N SER A 45 16.42 -20.32 -10.86
CA SER A 45 17.69 -19.66 -10.60
C SER A 45 17.74 -18.21 -11.09
N TRP A 46 16.94 -17.86 -12.08
CA TRP A 46 16.92 -16.54 -12.71
C TRP A 46 15.62 -15.75 -12.46
N LEU A 47 14.54 -16.42 -12.08
CA LEU A 47 13.24 -15.82 -11.83
C LEU A 47 12.61 -16.41 -10.58
N GLN A 48 12.28 -15.55 -9.64
CA GLN A 48 11.41 -15.87 -8.52
C GLN A 48 10.18 -14.98 -8.66
N GLY A 49 9.00 -15.56 -8.63
CA GLY A 49 7.80 -14.83 -8.88
C GLY A 49 6.60 -15.32 -8.11
N GLN A 50 5.71 -14.40 -7.80
CA GLN A 50 4.41 -14.65 -7.21
C GLN A 50 3.36 -13.89 -8.01
N LEU A 51 2.31 -14.57 -8.41
CA LEU A 51 1.08 -13.99 -8.91
C LEU A 51 -0.03 -14.27 -7.90
N THR A 52 -0.83 -13.25 -7.59
CA THR A 52 -1.95 -13.37 -6.69
C THR A 52 -3.19 -12.81 -7.38
N PHE A 53 -4.14 -13.67 -7.69
CA PHE A 53 -5.48 -13.25 -8.13
C PHE A 53 -6.36 -13.10 -6.90
N PHE A 54 -7.11 -12.04 -6.85
CA PHE A 54 -7.97 -11.75 -5.72
C PHE A 54 -9.29 -11.11 -6.16
N GLY A 55 -10.30 -11.32 -5.34
CA GLY A 55 -11.58 -10.66 -5.45
C GLY A 55 -12.16 -10.47 -4.06
N VAL A 56 -12.57 -9.25 -3.77
CA VAL A 56 -13.19 -8.86 -2.49
C VAL A 56 -14.49 -8.13 -2.80
N TYR A 57 -15.55 -8.62 -2.23
CA TYR A 57 -16.87 -7.99 -2.25
C TYR A 57 -17.20 -7.52 -0.84
N THR A 58 -17.59 -6.27 -0.72
CA THR A 58 -18.09 -5.71 0.54
C THR A 58 -19.54 -5.29 0.33
N ASP A 59 -20.41 -5.86 1.12
CA ASP A 59 -21.82 -5.47 1.21
C ASP A 59 -21.95 -4.28 2.14
N SER A 60 -22.68 -3.28 1.71
CA SER A 60 -22.97 -2.07 2.52
C SER A 60 -21.73 -1.38 3.12
N PRO A 61 -20.64 -1.14 2.35
CA PRO A 61 -19.45 -0.52 2.89
C PRO A 61 -19.73 0.89 3.38
N MET A 62 -19.13 1.24 4.50
CA MET A 62 -19.24 2.60 5.04
C MET A 62 -18.41 3.57 4.19
N SER A 63 -19.02 4.65 3.74
CA SER A 63 -18.40 5.71 2.95
C SER A 63 -18.64 7.07 3.56
N VAL A 64 -17.65 7.95 3.42
CA VAL A 64 -17.78 9.37 3.76
C VAL A 64 -18.52 10.08 2.63
N TYR A 65 -19.42 10.98 2.95
CA TYR A 65 -20.02 11.90 2.00
C TYR A 65 -20.21 13.30 2.58
N TYR A 66 -20.60 14.23 1.72
CA TYR A 66 -20.84 15.62 2.10
C TYR A 66 -22.24 16.04 1.69
N GLU A 67 -22.90 16.81 2.57
CA GLU A 67 -24.18 17.42 2.26
C GLU A 67 -24.29 18.81 2.92
N TRP A 68 -25.14 19.64 2.36
CA TRP A 68 -25.47 20.92 2.99
C TRP A 68 -26.60 20.73 4.00
N ARG A 69 -26.35 21.10 5.25
CA ARG A 69 -27.38 21.14 6.32
C ARG A 69 -27.45 22.52 6.97
N THR A 70 -28.64 22.89 7.40
CA THR A 70 -28.84 24.07 8.25
C THR A 70 -28.82 23.63 9.71
N ILE A 71 -27.85 24.12 10.46
CA ILE A 71 -27.69 23.86 11.91
C ILE A 71 -27.78 25.21 12.62
N GLN A 72 -28.73 25.38 13.54
CA GLN A 72 -28.94 26.64 14.27
C GLN A 72 -29.00 27.85 13.33
N GLU A 73 -29.84 27.76 12.28
CA GLU A 73 -30.08 28.80 11.27
C GLU A 73 -28.87 29.11 10.35
N GLN A 74 -27.74 28.47 10.54
CA GLN A 74 -26.56 28.61 9.69
C GLN A 74 -26.39 27.42 8.78
N LYS A 75 -25.97 27.68 7.53
CA LYS A 75 -25.71 26.64 6.53
C LYS A 75 -24.29 26.16 6.64
N TYR A 76 -24.13 24.85 6.86
CA TYR A 76 -22.83 24.17 6.95
C TYR A 76 -22.70 23.10 5.88
N LEU A 77 -21.47 22.88 5.42
CA LEU A 77 -21.10 21.67 4.70
C LEU A 77 -20.81 20.60 5.74
N VAL A 78 -21.67 19.60 5.83
CA VAL A 78 -21.55 18.51 6.78
C VAL A 78 -20.85 17.33 6.13
N GLN A 79 -19.71 16.93 6.67
CA GLN A 79 -19.09 15.65 6.39
C GLN A 79 -19.76 14.60 7.27
N THR A 80 -20.29 13.56 6.68
CA THR A 80 -20.95 12.48 7.41
C THR A 80 -20.70 11.14 6.74
N TYR A 81 -21.39 10.07 7.13
CA TYR A 81 -21.16 8.72 6.71
C TYR A 81 -22.46 8.07 6.24
N GLU A 82 -22.34 7.19 5.25
CA GLU A 82 -23.42 6.32 4.77
C GLU A 82 -22.95 4.89 4.63
N ASN A 83 -23.89 3.96 4.60
CA ASN A 83 -23.65 2.63 4.04
C ASN A 83 -23.92 2.70 2.54
N SER A 84 -22.87 2.55 1.75
CA SER A 84 -22.97 2.42 0.30
C SER A 84 -23.61 1.09 -0.08
N ASN A 85 -24.10 0.96 -1.32
CA ASN A 85 -24.79 -0.26 -1.73
C ASN A 85 -23.86 -1.48 -1.79
N TYR A 86 -22.70 -1.31 -2.42
CA TYR A 86 -21.67 -2.34 -2.52
C TYR A 86 -20.32 -1.76 -2.92
N GLN A 87 -19.27 -2.58 -2.69
CA GLN A 87 -17.93 -2.36 -3.21
C GLN A 87 -17.36 -3.68 -3.74
N TRP A 88 -16.78 -3.64 -4.92
CA TRP A 88 -15.95 -4.69 -5.49
C TRP A 88 -14.52 -4.20 -5.66
N TRP A 89 -13.59 -5.02 -5.23
CA TRP A 89 -12.17 -4.84 -5.50
C TRP A 89 -11.56 -6.16 -5.95
N TYR A 90 -11.12 -6.23 -7.19
CA TYR A 90 -10.57 -7.45 -7.75
C TYR A 90 -9.45 -7.17 -8.73
N GLY A 91 -8.58 -8.18 -8.92
CA GLY A 91 -7.46 -8.03 -9.80
C GLY A 91 -6.40 -9.09 -9.67
N MET A 92 -5.22 -8.73 -10.15
CA MET A 92 -4.03 -9.55 -10.10
C MET A 92 -2.87 -8.73 -9.55
N GLY A 93 -2.28 -9.20 -8.44
CA GLY A 93 -1.02 -8.71 -7.91
C GLY A 93 0.15 -9.54 -8.42
N TYR A 94 1.31 -8.92 -8.59
CA TYR A 94 2.54 -9.60 -8.97
C TYR A 94 3.73 -9.10 -8.15
N ALA A 95 4.63 -10.03 -7.82
CA ALA A 95 5.91 -9.77 -7.21
C ALA A 95 6.96 -10.62 -7.96
N LEU A 96 7.82 -9.96 -8.70
CA LEU A 96 8.82 -10.63 -9.53
C LEU A 96 10.22 -10.19 -9.12
N ASN A 97 11.12 -11.15 -9.02
CA ASN A 97 12.54 -10.94 -8.77
C ASN A 97 13.33 -11.65 -9.86
N ILE A 98 13.98 -10.87 -10.70
CA ILE A 98 14.64 -11.34 -11.92
C ILE A 98 16.15 -11.17 -11.75
N LYS A 99 16.90 -12.24 -11.95
CA LYS A 99 18.38 -12.28 -11.95
C LYS A 99 18.87 -12.64 -13.35
N PRO A 100 18.99 -11.66 -14.26
CA PRO A 100 19.23 -11.94 -15.70
C PRO A 100 20.48 -12.79 -15.96
N PHE A 101 21.51 -12.63 -15.13
CA PHE A 101 22.79 -13.35 -15.30
C PHE A 101 22.93 -14.56 -14.37
N LYS A 102 21.85 -15.00 -13.71
CA LYS A 102 21.88 -16.05 -12.66
C LYS A 102 22.91 -15.77 -11.55
N SER A 103 23.27 -14.53 -11.37
CA SER A 103 24.25 -14.05 -10.39
C SER A 103 23.66 -12.90 -9.57
N GLU A 104 24.33 -12.53 -8.50
CA GLU A 104 23.94 -11.38 -7.69
C GLU A 104 24.40 -10.02 -8.27
N LEU A 105 25.05 -10.05 -9.46
CA LEU A 105 25.51 -8.80 -10.09
C LEU A 105 24.38 -7.83 -10.38
N LEU A 106 23.27 -8.35 -10.91
CA LEU A 106 22.07 -7.56 -11.22
C LEU A 106 20.82 -8.32 -10.74
N ASN A 107 19.99 -7.61 -10.01
CA ASN A 107 18.71 -8.09 -9.54
C ASN A 107 17.66 -7.00 -9.81
N ILE A 108 16.57 -7.38 -10.48
CA ILE A 108 15.46 -6.49 -10.82
C ILE A 108 14.21 -7.01 -10.12
N GLY A 109 13.68 -6.20 -9.18
CA GLY A 109 12.41 -6.43 -8.52
C GLY A 109 11.30 -5.63 -9.21
N LEU A 110 10.18 -6.27 -9.50
CA LEU A 110 8.95 -5.65 -10.00
C LEU A 110 7.80 -6.07 -9.10
N TYR A 111 7.10 -5.09 -8.53
CA TYR A 111 5.99 -5.30 -7.61
C TYR A 111 4.83 -4.41 -8.03
N GLY A 112 3.65 -4.96 -8.10
CA GLY A 112 2.51 -4.16 -8.49
C GLY A 112 1.24 -4.97 -8.62
N SER A 113 0.26 -4.33 -9.22
CA SER A 113 -1.02 -4.98 -9.47
C SER A 113 -1.74 -4.36 -10.67
N LEU A 114 -2.65 -5.12 -11.22
CA LEU A 114 -3.69 -4.67 -12.12
C LEU A 114 -5.02 -4.92 -11.42
N GLU A 115 -5.66 -3.84 -10.99
CA GLU A 115 -6.83 -3.92 -10.12
C GLU A 115 -7.99 -3.13 -10.70
N ARG A 116 -9.19 -3.63 -10.45
CA ARG A 116 -10.41 -2.88 -10.68
C ARG A 116 -11.13 -2.66 -9.37
N TYR A 117 -11.46 -1.42 -9.14
CA TYR A 117 -12.31 -0.97 -8.07
C TYR A 117 -13.67 -0.55 -8.64
N SER A 118 -14.75 -1.00 -8.04
CA SER A 118 -16.11 -0.65 -8.42
C SER A 118 -16.93 -0.45 -7.15
N MET A 119 -17.60 0.67 -7.02
CA MET A 119 -18.53 0.93 -5.91
C MET A 119 -19.82 1.54 -6.41
N SER A 120 -20.88 1.39 -5.64
CA SER A 120 -22.15 2.05 -5.85
C SER A 120 -22.63 2.63 -4.52
N SER A 121 -23.00 3.89 -4.54
CA SER A 121 -23.54 4.62 -3.40
C SER A 121 -24.82 5.33 -3.84
N GLY A 122 -25.75 5.53 -2.91
CA GLY A 122 -26.96 6.30 -3.16
C GLY A 122 -26.67 7.78 -3.50
N ILE A 123 -25.56 8.32 -2.99
CA ILE A 123 -25.21 9.74 -3.10
C ILE A 123 -24.21 9.97 -4.23
N ILE A 124 -23.15 9.16 -4.31
CA ILE A 124 -22.06 9.33 -5.29
C ILE A 124 -22.40 8.64 -6.62
N GLY A 125 -23.37 7.73 -6.62
CA GLY A 125 -23.69 6.90 -7.77
C GLY A 125 -22.70 5.75 -7.97
N LYS A 126 -22.50 5.34 -9.23
CA LYS A 126 -21.56 4.27 -9.59
C LYS A 126 -20.21 4.84 -9.93
N HIS A 127 -19.17 4.32 -9.31
CA HIS A 127 -17.78 4.65 -9.61
C HIS A 127 -16.99 3.39 -9.95
N ASN A 128 -16.29 3.43 -11.10
CA ASN A 128 -15.45 2.33 -11.57
C ASN A 128 -14.08 2.87 -11.96
N GLN A 129 -13.03 2.23 -11.47
CA GLN A 129 -11.67 2.68 -11.72
C GLN A 129 -10.71 1.51 -11.87
N TRP A 130 -9.80 1.59 -12.83
CA TRP A 130 -8.62 0.74 -12.91
C TRP A 130 -7.46 1.37 -12.13
N ARG A 131 -6.69 0.53 -11.46
CA ARG A 131 -5.47 0.88 -10.74
C ARG A 131 -4.32 0.02 -11.24
N ILE A 132 -3.19 0.64 -11.51
CA ILE A 132 -1.98 -0.04 -11.98
C ILE A 132 -0.78 0.55 -11.22
N PRO A 133 -0.68 0.32 -9.90
CA PRO A 133 0.52 0.69 -9.16
C PRO A 133 1.68 -0.21 -9.56
N LEU A 134 2.85 0.37 -9.70
CA LEU A 134 4.08 -0.35 -10.00
C LEU A 134 5.23 0.21 -9.17
N THR A 135 5.89 -0.66 -8.44
CA THR A 135 7.18 -0.39 -7.82
C THR A 135 8.24 -1.23 -8.52
N TYR A 136 9.34 -0.61 -8.87
CA TYR A 136 10.49 -1.31 -9.45
C TYR A 136 11.75 -1.02 -8.64
N GLN A 137 12.58 -2.03 -8.51
CA GLN A 137 13.84 -1.97 -7.80
C GLN A 137 14.94 -2.58 -8.65
N ILE A 138 16.03 -1.85 -8.80
CA ILE A 138 17.22 -2.33 -9.53
C ILE A 138 18.38 -2.36 -8.55
N ASN A 139 18.93 -3.54 -8.31
CA ASN A 139 20.08 -3.72 -7.44
C ASN A 139 21.26 -4.21 -8.27
N VAL A 140 22.39 -3.54 -8.13
CA VAL A 140 23.66 -3.93 -8.76
C VAL A 140 24.68 -4.13 -7.66
N ARG A 141 25.45 -5.22 -7.74
CA ARG A 141 26.53 -5.52 -6.80
C ARG A 141 27.75 -6.03 -7.54
N LYS A 142 28.92 -5.40 -7.31
CA LYS A 142 30.21 -5.84 -7.86
C LYS A 142 31.30 -5.70 -6.80
N GLY A 143 31.77 -6.83 -6.30
CA GLY A 143 32.76 -6.86 -5.23
C GLY A 143 32.29 -6.15 -3.97
N LYS A 144 33.01 -5.11 -3.55
CA LYS A 144 32.69 -4.31 -2.37
C LYS A 144 31.66 -3.20 -2.62
N TRP A 145 31.33 -2.92 -3.88
CA TRP A 145 30.39 -1.88 -4.27
C TRP A 145 29.00 -2.44 -4.52
N GLY A 146 28.02 -1.67 -4.18
CA GLY A 146 26.64 -1.94 -4.63
C GLY A 146 25.85 -0.64 -4.76
N ALA A 147 24.83 -0.73 -5.59
CA ALA A 147 23.86 0.33 -5.80
C ALA A 147 22.45 -0.26 -5.83
N SER A 148 21.48 0.47 -5.31
CA SER A 148 20.06 0.13 -5.36
C SER A 148 19.28 1.36 -5.78
N TYR A 149 18.47 1.21 -6.81
CA TYR A 149 17.50 2.22 -7.21
C TYR A 149 16.10 1.69 -7.00
N ILE A 150 15.25 2.46 -6.33
CA ILE A 150 13.83 2.18 -6.15
C ILE A 150 13.04 3.33 -6.74
N GLY A 151 12.05 2.98 -7.57
CA GLY A 151 11.07 3.91 -8.09
C GLY A 151 9.67 3.31 -8.07
N ASN A 152 8.65 4.15 -8.01
CA ASN A 152 7.27 3.71 -8.11
C ASN A 152 6.45 4.60 -9.06
N ILE A 153 5.49 3.98 -9.71
CA ILE A 153 4.40 4.64 -10.43
C ILE A 153 3.17 4.53 -9.55
N VAL A 154 2.73 5.68 -9.05
CA VAL A 154 1.59 5.77 -8.15
C VAL A 154 0.30 5.75 -8.94
N ALA A 155 -0.63 4.89 -8.54
CA ALA A 155 -1.98 4.85 -9.10
C ALA A 155 -2.95 5.61 -8.20
N LYS A 156 -4.04 6.08 -8.79
CA LYS A 156 -5.18 6.62 -8.03
C LYS A 156 -5.73 5.54 -7.09
N GLU A 157 -5.91 5.88 -5.84
CA GLU A 157 -6.54 5.02 -4.85
C GLU A 157 -7.90 5.60 -4.46
N PRO A 158 -9.01 4.93 -4.81
CA PRO A 158 -10.33 5.38 -4.42
C PRO A 158 -10.57 5.11 -2.92
N ARG A 159 -10.99 6.14 -2.21
CA ARG A 159 -11.39 6.06 -0.79
C ARG A 159 -12.71 6.80 -0.60
N GLY A 160 -13.82 6.07 -0.65
CA GLY A 160 -15.15 6.69 -0.66
C GLY A 160 -15.31 7.65 -1.83
N PRO A 161 -15.68 8.93 -1.58
CA PRO A 161 -15.89 9.94 -2.63
C PRO A 161 -14.59 10.56 -3.16
N TYR A 162 -13.44 10.03 -2.79
CA TYR A 162 -12.15 10.62 -3.11
C TYR A 162 -11.20 9.67 -3.81
N ASN A 163 -10.32 10.25 -4.64
CA ASN A 163 -9.13 9.60 -5.13
C ASN A 163 -7.90 10.20 -4.44
N TYR A 164 -7.03 9.34 -3.98
CA TYR A 164 -5.72 9.69 -3.44
C TYR A 164 -4.61 9.23 -4.36
N TRP A 165 -3.51 9.97 -4.37
CA TRP A 165 -2.24 9.55 -4.92
C TRP A 165 -1.21 9.70 -3.83
N ASP A 166 -0.57 8.61 -3.49
CA ASP A 166 0.56 8.64 -2.59
C ASP A 166 1.80 9.23 -3.23
N GLU A 167 2.83 9.32 -2.46
CA GLU A 167 4.13 9.80 -2.87
C GLU A 167 4.78 8.91 -3.93
N SER A 168 5.34 9.52 -4.97
CA SER A 168 6.19 8.81 -5.91
C SER A 168 7.62 8.74 -5.38
N ALA A 169 8.16 7.52 -5.21
CA ALA A 169 9.54 7.31 -4.81
C ALA A 169 10.48 7.30 -6.01
N SER A 170 11.67 7.85 -5.82
CA SER A 170 12.76 7.86 -6.79
C SER A 170 14.08 7.96 -6.02
N ASN A 171 14.51 6.83 -5.41
CA ASN A 171 15.60 6.81 -4.44
C ASN A 171 16.76 5.97 -4.98
N LEU A 172 17.97 6.53 -4.94
CA LEU A 172 19.20 5.85 -5.29
C LEU A 172 20.11 5.74 -4.06
N SER A 173 20.48 4.52 -3.72
CA SER A 173 21.47 4.24 -2.69
C SER A 173 22.71 3.64 -3.31
N VAL A 174 23.88 4.15 -2.93
CA VAL A 174 25.18 3.56 -3.30
C VAL A 174 25.91 3.22 -2.01
N TYR A 175 26.50 2.05 -1.94
CA TYR A 175 27.23 1.63 -0.76
C TYR A 175 28.60 1.02 -1.10
N TYR A 176 29.49 1.13 -0.13
CA TYR A 176 30.79 0.48 -0.13
C TYR A 176 30.96 -0.38 1.13
N GLN A 177 31.36 -1.65 0.97
CA GLN A 177 31.58 -2.59 2.06
C GLN A 177 33.08 -2.73 2.34
N LEU A 178 33.50 -2.35 3.55
CA LEU A 178 34.87 -2.46 4.04
C LEU A 178 34.91 -3.40 5.25
N GLY A 179 35.16 -4.67 5.04
CA GLY A 179 35.06 -5.67 6.10
C GLY A 179 33.68 -5.64 6.76
N ASN A 180 33.64 -5.40 8.04
CA ASN A 180 32.39 -5.29 8.80
C ASN A 180 31.70 -3.92 8.71
N TRP A 181 32.33 -2.94 8.06
CA TRP A 181 31.78 -1.61 7.86
C TRP A 181 31.07 -1.49 6.53
N ARG A 182 29.95 -0.79 6.52
CA ARG A 182 29.28 -0.36 5.30
C ARG A 182 29.01 1.14 5.34
N ILE A 183 29.48 1.84 4.33
CA ILE A 183 29.20 3.26 4.11
C ILE A 183 28.15 3.33 3.00
N THR A 184 27.05 4.04 3.24
CA THR A 184 25.96 4.19 2.29
C THR A 184 25.65 5.66 2.08
N ALA A 185 25.53 6.08 0.82
CA ALA A 185 24.98 7.37 0.44
C ALA A 185 23.63 7.12 -0.25
N THR A 186 22.58 7.81 0.19
CA THR A 186 21.24 7.69 -0.40
C THR A 186 20.73 9.06 -0.80
N GLY A 187 20.36 9.20 -2.07
CA GLY A 187 19.59 10.32 -2.59
C GLY A 187 18.12 9.96 -2.70
N TYR A 188 17.26 10.81 -2.16
CA TYR A 188 15.80 10.64 -2.17
C TYR A 188 15.18 11.61 -3.17
N TRP A 189 14.10 11.19 -3.82
CA TRP A 189 13.33 11.98 -4.80
C TRP A 189 14.19 12.56 -5.93
N LEU A 190 15.11 11.77 -6.46
CA LEU A 190 16.08 12.25 -7.47
C LEU A 190 15.42 12.63 -8.79
N LEU A 191 14.39 11.90 -9.22
CA LEU A 191 13.71 12.07 -10.50
C LEU A 191 12.30 12.66 -10.36
N ASN A 192 11.69 12.54 -9.19
CA ASN A 192 10.31 12.97 -8.92
C ASN A 192 10.28 13.81 -7.66
N ASP A 193 9.44 14.83 -7.65
CA ASP A 193 9.15 15.57 -6.43
C ASP A 193 8.23 14.76 -5.50
N ALA A 194 8.45 14.85 -4.19
CA ALA A 194 7.51 14.35 -3.20
C ALA A 194 6.18 15.09 -3.35
N LYS A 195 5.17 14.41 -3.91
CA LYS A 195 3.89 15.02 -4.25
C LYS A 195 2.75 14.10 -3.90
N TYR A 196 1.87 14.59 -3.05
CA TYR A 196 0.61 13.97 -2.69
C TYR A 196 -0.52 14.67 -3.43
N LYS A 197 -1.51 13.93 -3.90
CA LYS A 197 -2.68 14.49 -4.56
C LYS A 197 -3.95 13.92 -3.93
N PHE A 198 -4.98 14.74 -4.03
CA PHE A 198 -6.32 14.43 -3.56
C PHE A 198 -7.32 15.10 -4.51
N GLU A 199 -8.33 14.37 -4.94
CA GLU A 199 -9.44 14.92 -5.73
C GLU A 199 -10.76 14.24 -5.36
N THR A 200 -11.87 14.97 -5.51
CA THR A 200 -13.19 14.38 -5.38
C THR A 200 -13.55 13.55 -6.62
N ILE A 201 -14.24 12.44 -6.38
CA ILE A 201 -14.87 11.64 -7.45
C ILE A 201 -16.24 12.25 -7.70
N ASP A 202 -16.48 12.77 -8.90
CA ASP A 202 -17.78 13.26 -9.43
C ASP A 202 -18.84 13.62 -8.37
N ASN A 203 -18.45 14.40 -7.38
CA ASN A 203 -19.32 14.80 -6.29
C ASN A 203 -20.01 16.13 -6.64
N PRO A 204 -21.33 16.17 -6.81
CA PRO A 204 -22.04 17.39 -7.20
C PRO A 204 -22.07 18.47 -6.11
N ILE A 205 -21.78 18.10 -4.86
CA ILE A 205 -21.85 19.00 -3.70
C ILE A 205 -20.48 19.62 -3.42
N LEU A 206 -19.41 18.86 -3.60
CA LEU A 206 -18.05 19.27 -3.28
C LEU A 206 -17.10 18.87 -4.40
N SER A 207 -16.59 19.83 -5.14
CA SER A 207 -15.45 19.61 -6.03
C SER A 207 -14.19 20.14 -5.37
N ARG A 208 -13.26 19.24 -5.04
CA ARG A 208 -12.01 19.56 -4.36
C ARG A 208 -10.84 18.90 -5.06
N LYS A 209 -9.84 19.70 -5.42
CA LYS A 209 -8.54 19.21 -5.89
C LYS A 209 -7.47 19.83 -5.03
N GLU A 210 -6.65 19.01 -4.45
CA GLU A 210 -5.52 19.44 -3.65
C GLU A 210 -4.27 18.68 -4.05
N TRP A 211 -3.15 19.33 -3.94
CA TRP A 211 -1.85 18.71 -4.03
C TRP A 211 -0.92 19.36 -2.99
N TYR A 212 -0.14 18.54 -2.37
CA TYR A 212 0.86 18.94 -1.40
C TYR A 212 2.22 18.61 -1.97
N THR A 213 3.14 19.56 -1.95
CA THR A 213 4.54 19.39 -2.29
C THR A 213 5.38 19.77 -1.10
N ILE A 214 6.40 18.96 -0.81
CA ILE A 214 7.37 19.30 0.24
C ILE A 214 8.44 20.16 -0.42
N LYS A 215 8.38 21.47 -0.21
CA LYS A 215 9.24 22.43 -0.93
C LYS A 215 10.69 22.41 -0.43
N ASP A 216 10.90 22.33 0.88
CA ASP A 216 12.23 22.49 1.48
C ASP A 216 13.03 21.17 1.61
N ASN A 217 12.36 20.01 1.53
CA ASN A 217 12.96 18.67 1.56
C ASN A 217 12.67 17.87 0.28
N ASN A 218 12.51 18.56 -0.81
CA ASN A 218 12.12 17.93 -2.07
C ASN A 218 13.19 17.01 -2.66
N ARG A 219 14.44 17.22 -2.28
CA ARG A 219 15.59 16.38 -2.61
C ARG A 219 16.50 16.31 -1.41
N MET A 220 16.68 15.12 -0.88
CA MET A 220 17.48 14.90 0.31
C MET A 220 18.61 13.92 0.00
N VAL A 221 19.78 14.16 0.57
CA VAL A 221 20.89 13.22 0.56
C VAL A 221 21.21 12.82 2.00
N SER A 222 21.31 11.53 2.25
CA SER A 222 21.78 11.00 3.53
C SER A 222 23.04 10.20 3.36
N ILE A 223 23.90 10.23 4.37
CA ILE A 223 25.08 9.37 4.49
C ILE A 223 24.94 8.57 5.77
N GLY A 224 25.05 7.25 5.64
CA GLY A 224 24.97 6.31 6.75
C GLY A 224 26.23 5.47 6.85
N VAL A 225 26.64 5.16 8.07
CA VAL A 225 27.73 4.22 8.36
C VAL A 225 27.15 3.14 9.26
N SER A 226 27.28 1.88 8.87
CA SER A 226 26.89 0.74 9.69
C SER A 226 28.07 -0.18 9.94
N TRP A 227 28.13 -0.72 11.14
CA TRP A 227 29.12 -1.69 11.56
C TRP A 227 28.44 -2.93 12.07
N ASN A 228 28.74 -4.09 11.46
CA ASN A 228 28.24 -5.39 11.86
C ASN A 228 29.31 -6.08 12.71
N PHE A 229 28.98 -6.37 13.96
CA PHE A 229 29.84 -7.17 14.83
C PHE A 229 29.14 -8.43 15.27
N PHE A 230 29.88 -9.50 15.34
CA PHE A 230 29.43 -10.76 15.89
C PHE A 230 30.30 -11.08 17.12
N SER A 231 29.67 -11.21 18.26
CA SER A 231 30.33 -11.77 19.44
C SER A 231 29.69 -13.14 19.73
N GLY A 232 30.51 -14.18 19.64
CA GLY A 232 30.09 -15.55 19.90
C GLY A 232 30.69 -16.59 18.95
N LYS A 233 30.83 -17.82 19.41
CA LYS A 233 31.21 -18.94 18.55
C LYS A 233 30.06 -19.26 17.62
N LYS A 234 30.29 -19.31 16.29
CA LYS A 234 29.37 -19.93 15.34
C LYS A 234 29.18 -21.38 15.79
N LYS A 235 28.08 -21.70 16.40
CA LYS A 235 27.61 -23.09 16.49
C LYS A 235 26.96 -23.41 15.18
N ASP A 236 27.62 -24.17 14.31
CA ASP A 236 26.95 -24.89 13.25
C ASP A 236 25.98 -25.85 13.91
N ILE A 237 24.75 -25.46 14.07
CA ILE A 237 23.68 -26.37 14.45
C ILE A 237 23.31 -27.09 13.15
N GLN A 238 24.16 -28.04 12.72
CA GLN A 238 23.70 -29.11 11.85
C GLN A 238 22.71 -29.92 12.70
N LYS A 239 21.43 -29.62 12.55
CA LYS A 239 20.38 -30.54 12.97
C LYS A 239 20.53 -31.79 12.09
N HIS A 240 21.31 -32.78 12.55
CA HIS A 240 21.10 -34.13 12.10
C HIS A 240 19.72 -34.54 12.62
N ILE A 241 18.71 -34.39 11.78
CA ILE A 241 17.44 -35.07 11.99
C ILE A 241 17.73 -36.53 11.66
N ASN A 242 18.12 -37.29 12.66
CA ASN A 242 18.06 -38.74 12.59
C ASN A 242 16.58 -39.12 12.58
N ASN A 243 15.95 -39.11 11.41
CA ASN A 243 14.78 -39.91 11.19
C ASN A 243 15.19 -41.37 11.24
N ARG A 244 15.28 -41.93 12.43
CA ARG A 244 15.08 -43.36 12.60
C ARG A 244 13.57 -43.53 12.34
N ASP A 245 13.25 -44.04 11.17
CA ASP A 245 11.98 -44.65 10.92
C ASP A 245 11.83 -45.78 11.97
N GLY A 246 11.13 -45.45 13.03
CA GLY A 246 10.68 -46.45 13.96
C GLY A 246 9.74 -47.34 13.19
N ASP A 247 10.15 -48.60 13.04
CA ASP A 247 9.34 -49.68 12.54
C ASP A 247 7.94 -49.61 13.17
N SER A 248 6.99 -49.04 12.45
CA SER A 248 5.58 -49.08 12.82
C SER A 248 5.12 -50.51 12.57
N GLY A 249 5.11 -51.30 13.65
CA GLY A 249 4.65 -52.66 13.62
C GLY A 249 3.32 -52.78 12.88
N ALA A 250 3.31 -53.56 11.84
CA ALA A 250 2.14 -53.90 11.08
C ALA A 250 1.08 -54.48 12.01
N PHE A 251 -0.09 -53.94 11.94
CA PHE A 251 -1.28 -54.58 12.48
C PHE A 251 -1.45 -55.93 11.78
N LYS A 252 -1.45 -56.99 12.62
CA LYS A 252 -2.01 -58.28 12.23
C LYS A 252 -3.50 -58.25 12.48
#